data_2b2974c4d3e265128fc332588b2e076c
#
_entry.id   2b2974c4d3e265128fc332588b2e076c
#
_cell.length_a   1.000
_cell.length_b   1.000
_cell.length_c   1.000
_cell.angle_alpha   90.00
_cell.angle_beta   90.00
_cell.angle_gamma   90.00
#
_symmetry.space_group_name_H-M   'P 1'
#
loop_
_entity.id
_entity.type
_entity.pdbx_description
1 polymer ?
#
loop_
_entity_poly.entity_id
_entity_poly.type
_entity_poly.pdbx_seq_one_letter_code
_entity_poly.pdbx_strand_id
1 'polypeptide(L)'
;MSEKVIEIEIFGNKYRICVKGEEDEEYISQLTSYLDQKMQEVAAKSRSSDLTKIAVLTALNLTDELFLAEREVASLRETFDRLENELAQLEAQVKNYESDFNPLEKLTP
;
A
#
# COMPACT_ATOMS: atom_id res chain seq x y z
N MET A 1 -21.32 -16.36 11.58
CA MET A 1 -20.47 -17.09 11.83
C MET A 1 -19.67 -17.67 10.78
N SER A 2 -18.65 -17.07 10.36
CA SER A 2 -17.94 -17.42 9.21
C SER A 2 -16.51 -17.67 9.50
N GLU A 3 -16.26 -18.27 10.65
CA GLU A 3 -14.90 -18.68 10.95
C GLU A 3 -14.62 -19.98 10.22
N LYS A 4 -13.49 -20.04 9.57
CA LYS A 4 -13.05 -21.29 8.97
C LYS A 4 -11.54 -21.44 9.19
N VAL A 5 -11.11 -22.70 9.16
CA VAL A 5 -9.70 -23.03 9.36
C VAL A 5 -9.09 -23.29 7.99
N ILE A 6 -7.98 -22.63 7.73
CA ILE A 6 -7.24 -22.79 6.48
C ILE A 6 -5.85 -23.31 6.82
N GLU A 7 -5.40 -24.30 6.07
CA GLU A 7 -4.04 -24.79 6.22
C GLU A 7 -3.13 -24.03 5.28
N ILE A 8 -2.01 -23.54 5.81
CA ILE A 8 -1.02 -22.83 5.00
C ILE A 8 0.33 -23.51 5.20
N GLU A 9 1.20 -23.34 4.23
CA GLU A 9 2.55 -23.87 4.31
C GLU A 9 3.52 -22.72 4.11
N ILE A 10 4.42 -22.53 5.08
CA ILE A 10 5.43 -21.48 5.03
C ILE A 10 6.77 -22.11 5.38
N PHE A 11 7.73 -21.94 4.53
CA PHE A 11 9.09 -22.40 4.73
C PHE A 11 9.13 -23.89 5.08
N GLY A 12 8.32 -24.67 4.37
CA GLY A 12 8.26 -26.12 4.56
C GLY A 12 7.45 -26.57 5.76
N ASN A 13 6.88 -25.67 6.53
CA ASN A 13 6.12 -26.01 7.73
C ASN A 13 4.64 -25.69 7.50
N LYS A 14 3.79 -26.58 8.02
CA LYS A 14 2.36 -26.41 7.86
C LYS A 14 1.76 -25.81 9.12
N TYR A 15 0.85 -24.87 8.89
CA TYR A 15 0.16 -24.17 9.98
C TYR A 15 -1.31 -24.12 9.68
N ARG A 16 -2.12 -24.09 10.71
CA ARG A 16 -3.57 -23.95 10.57
C ARG A 16 -3.92 -22.62 11.16
N ILE A 17 -4.57 -21.80 10.35
CA ILE A 17 -5.01 -20.49 10.81
C ILE A 17 -6.52 -20.41 10.75
N CYS A 18 -7.08 -19.62 11.63
CA CYS A 18 -8.50 -19.39 11.68
C CYS A 18 -8.76 -18.01 11.08
N VAL A 19 -9.54 -17.95 10.03
CA VAL A 19 -9.89 -16.69 9.41
C VAL A 19 -11.36 -16.40 9.65
N LYS A 20 -11.66 -15.13 9.89
CA LYS A 20 -13.02 -14.70 10.16
C LYS A 20 -13.60 -14.02 8.94
N GLY A 21 -14.90 -14.14 8.82
CA GLY A 21 -15.62 -13.44 7.80
C GLY A 21 -15.43 -14.04 6.42
N GLU A 22 -15.42 -13.17 5.45
CA GLU A 22 -15.41 -13.58 4.06
C GLU A 22 -14.04 -13.38 3.42
N GLU A 23 -13.00 -13.52 4.21
CA GLU A 23 -11.67 -13.39 3.64
C GLU A 23 -11.45 -14.45 2.60
N ASP A 24 -10.93 -14.01 1.47
CA ASP A 24 -10.72 -14.83 0.31
C ASP A 24 -9.50 -15.73 0.54
N GLU A 25 -9.66 -17.02 0.27
CA GLU A 25 -8.54 -17.95 0.37
C GLU A 25 -7.42 -17.57 -0.59
N GLU A 26 -7.77 -16.98 -1.72
CA GLU A 26 -6.78 -16.51 -2.67
C GLU A 26 -5.92 -15.41 -2.08
N TYR A 27 -6.52 -14.49 -1.34
CA TYR A 27 -5.78 -13.43 -0.67
C TYR A 27 -4.82 -14.02 0.36
N ILE A 28 -5.30 -14.97 1.17
CA ILE A 28 -4.46 -15.64 2.16
C ILE A 28 -3.31 -16.37 1.46
N SER A 29 -3.59 -17.00 0.32
CA SER A 29 -2.55 -17.67 -0.46
C SER A 29 -1.49 -16.69 -0.94
N GLN A 30 -1.90 -15.50 -1.35
CA GLN A 30 -0.95 -14.46 -1.77
C GLN A 30 -0.05 -14.03 -0.61
N LEU A 31 -0.64 -13.83 0.56
CA LEU A 31 0.13 -13.46 1.75
C LEU A 31 1.13 -14.54 2.10
N THR A 32 0.68 -15.79 2.08
CA THR A 32 1.51 -16.93 2.42
C THR A 32 2.67 -17.09 1.45
N SER A 33 2.39 -16.94 0.16
CA SER A 33 3.43 -17.06 -0.87
C SER A 33 4.48 -15.97 -0.75
N TYR A 34 4.04 -14.76 -0.46
CA TYR A 34 4.95 -13.63 -0.30
C TYR A 34 5.87 -13.85 0.90
N LEU A 35 5.28 -14.26 2.01
CA LEU A 35 6.04 -14.51 3.22
C LEU A 35 7.03 -15.65 3.03
N ASP A 36 6.57 -16.73 2.41
CA ASP A 36 7.44 -17.87 2.13
C ASP A 36 8.63 -17.47 1.29
N GLN A 37 8.39 -16.71 0.25
CA GLN A 37 9.47 -16.23 -0.62
C GLN A 37 10.46 -15.35 0.14
N LYS A 38 9.95 -14.46 0.99
CA LYS A 38 10.82 -13.60 1.79
C LYS A 38 11.68 -14.42 2.74
N MET A 39 11.13 -15.44 3.37
CA MET A 39 11.90 -16.29 4.26
C MET A 39 12.96 -17.07 3.50
N GLN A 40 12.65 -17.54 2.29
CA GLN A 40 13.63 -18.21 1.45
C GLN A 40 14.80 -17.29 1.11
N GLU A 41 14.50 -16.04 0.78
CA GLU A 41 15.54 -15.04 0.46
C GLU A 41 16.43 -14.76 1.67
N VAL A 42 15.82 -14.60 2.83
CA VAL A 42 16.56 -14.33 4.06
C VAL A 42 17.44 -15.52 4.41
N ALA A 43 16.89 -16.74 4.28
CA ALA A 43 17.66 -17.95 4.56
C ALA A 43 18.88 -18.04 3.67
N ALA A 44 18.73 -17.74 2.38
CA ALA A 44 19.83 -17.79 1.42
C ALA A 44 20.92 -16.79 1.79
N LYS A 45 20.52 -15.58 2.17
CA LYS A 45 21.50 -14.52 2.49
C LYS A 45 22.19 -14.74 3.82
N SER A 46 21.45 -15.21 4.82
CA SER A 46 22.01 -15.41 6.14
C SER A 46 22.78 -16.72 6.27
N ARG A 47 22.58 -17.62 5.31
CA ARG A 47 23.18 -18.95 5.35
C ARG A 47 22.86 -19.68 6.64
N SER A 48 21.66 -19.48 7.14
CA SER A 48 21.21 -20.09 8.38
C SER A 48 20.08 -21.05 8.09
N SER A 49 19.98 -22.09 8.89
CA SER A 49 18.84 -22.99 8.84
C SER A 49 17.99 -22.87 10.10
N ASP A 50 18.34 -21.93 10.99
CA ASP A 50 17.59 -21.70 12.21
C ASP A 50 16.30 -20.97 11.87
N LEU A 51 15.20 -21.67 11.99
CA LEU A 51 13.89 -21.12 11.63
C LEU A 51 13.55 -19.85 12.42
N THR A 52 13.83 -19.85 13.72
CA THR A 52 13.54 -18.69 14.55
C THR A 52 14.31 -17.46 14.07
N LYS A 53 15.60 -17.64 13.79
CA LYS A 53 16.43 -16.56 13.31
C LYS A 53 15.92 -16.02 11.97
N ILE A 54 15.59 -16.93 11.06
CA ILE A 54 15.07 -16.57 9.75
C ILE A 54 13.76 -15.80 9.89
N ALA A 55 12.88 -16.28 10.76
CA ALA A 55 11.58 -15.62 10.97
C ALA A 55 11.76 -14.21 11.53
N VAL A 56 12.66 -14.04 12.50
CA VAL A 56 12.90 -12.71 13.08
C VAL A 56 13.49 -11.77 12.07
N LEU A 57 14.48 -12.21 11.31
CA LEU A 57 15.08 -11.36 10.27
C LEU A 57 14.08 -11.02 9.18
N THR A 58 13.24 -11.97 8.81
CA THR A 58 12.19 -11.73 7.83
C THR A 58 11.20 -10.69 8.35
N ALA A 59 10.78 -10.83 9.60
CA ALA A 59 9.88 -9.86 10.22
C ALA A 59 10.49 -8.47 10.21
N LEU A 60 11.78 -8.36 10.51
CA LEU A 60 12.46 -7.08 10.50
C LEU A 60 12.48 -6.47 9.09
N ASN A 61 12.77 -7.29 8.09
CA ASN A 61 12.75 -6.81 6.69
C ASN A 61 11.35 -6.35 6.28
N LEU A 62 10.33 -7.09 6.67
CA LEU A 62 8.95 -6.71 6.33
C LEU A 62 8.54 -5.44 7.05
N THR A 63 8.99 -5.26 8.29
CA THR A 63 8.73 -4.04 9.03
C THR A 63 9.38 -2.84 8.34
N ASP A 64 10.59 -3.03 7.84
CA ASP A 64 11.28 -1.98 7.09
C ASP A 64 10.49 -1.63 5.81
N GLU A 65 10.03 -2.65 5.08
CA GLU A 65 9.23 -2.43 3.89
C GLU A 65 7.95 -1.65 4.21
N LEU A 66 7.32 -1.98 5.33
CA LEU A 66 6.11 -1.29 5.75
C LEU A 66 6.38 0.18 6.03
N PHE A 67 7.44 0.47 6.77
CA PHE A 67 7.78 1.86 7.11
C PHE A 67 8.12 2.67 5.87
N LEU A 68 8.85 2.06 4.93
CA LEU A 68 9.17 2.72 3.67
C LEU A 68 7.91 3.00 2.86
N ALA A 69 6.99 2.05 2.82
CA ALA A 69 5.73 2.23 2.12
C ALA A 69 4.90 3.34 2.75
N GLU A 70 4.88 3.41 4.08
CA GLU A 70 4.16 4.47 4.77
C GLU A 70 4.74 5.85 4.46
N ARG A 71 6.06 5.96 4.38
CA ARG A 71 6.69 7.22 3.99
C ARG A 71 6.31 7.61 2.57
N GLU A 72 6.29 6.64 1.69
CA GLU A 72 5.91 6.89 0.30
C GLU A 72 4.46 7.37 0.21
N VAL A 73 3.57 6.74 0.97
CA VAL A 73 2.17 7.17 1.01
C VAL A 73 2.07 8.60 1.53
N ALA A 74 2.80 8.94 2.59
CA ALA A 74 2.79 10.28 3.14
C ALA A 74 3.28 11.29 2.11
N SER A 75 4.34 10.96 1.39
CA SER A 75 4.88 11.83 0.34
C SER A 75 3.89 12.04 -0.80
N LEU A 76 3.21 10.97 -1.20
CA LEU A 76 2.20 11.06 -2.26
C LEU A 76 1.01 11.91 -1.83
N ARG A 77 0.61 11.81 -0.56
CA ARG A 77 -0.47 12.62 -0.05
C ARG A 77 -0.11 14.10 -0.04
N GLU A 78 1.13 14.42 0.33
CA GLU A 78 1.59 15.81 0.29
C GLU A 78 1.57 16.33 -1.14
N THR A 79 2.02 15.52 -2.08
CA THR A 79 2.01 15.89 -3.49
C THR A 79 0.57 16.10 -3.98
N PHE A 80 -0.32 15.20 -3.60
CA PHE A 80 -1.72 15.30 -3.97
C PHE A 80 -2.34 16.59 -3.46
N ASP A 81 -2.11 16.89 -2.17
CA ASP A 81 -2.65 18.12 -1.58
C ASP A 81 -2.13 19.36 -2.27
N ARG A 82 -0.84 19.36 -2.59
CA ARG A 82 -0.24 20.49 -3.31
C ARG A 82 -0.86 20.66 -4.69
N LEU A 83 -1.04 19.55 -5.39
CA LEU A 83 -1.63 19.61 -6.73
C LEU A 83 -3.09 20.05 -6.69
N GLU A 84 -3.83 19.62 -5.67
CA GLU A 84 -5.20 20.09 -5.50
C GLU A 84 -5.25 21.58 -5.29
N ASN A 85 -4.34 22.10 -4.47
CA ASN A 85 -4.27 23.54 -4.24
C ASN A 85 -3.91 24.31 -5.49
N GLU A 86 -2.93 23.79 -6.26
CA GLU A 86 -2.55 24.42 -7.51
C GLU A 86 -3.71 24.40 -8.51
N LEU A 87 -4.44 23.31 -8.55
CA LEU A 87 -5.58 23.19 -9.43
C LEU A 87 -6.66 24.19 -9.05
N ALA A 88 -6.94 24.32 -7.77
CA ALA A 88 -7.93 25.26 -7.27
C ALA A 88 -7.55 26.71 -7.63
N GLN A 89 -6.25 27.04 -7.51
CA GLN A 89 -5.77 28.35 -7.88
C GLN A 89 -5.91 28.61 -9.37
N LEU A 90 -5.61 27.62 -10.18
CA LEU A 90 -5.76 27.76 -11.63
C LEU A 90 -7.23 27.91 -12.02
N GLU A 91 -8.11 27.17 -11.39
CA GLU A 91 -9.53 27.28 -11.66
C GLU A 91 -10.05 28.68 -11.29
N ALA A 92 -9.57 29.23 -10.18
CA ALA A 92 -9.94 30.56 -9.77
C ALA A 92 -9.44 31.61 -10.77
N GLN A 93 -8.22 31.42 -11.27
CA GLN A 93 -7.65 32.33 -12.27
C GLN A 93 -8.44 32.29 -13.57
N VAL A 94 -8.80 31.10 -14.01
CA VAL A 94 -9.59 30.94 -15.23
C VAL A 94 -10.95 31.60 -15.07
N LYS A 95 -11.57 31.43 -13.91
CA LYS A 95 -12.86 32.02 -13.64
C LYS A 95 -12.78 33.54 -13.66
N ASN A 96 -11.75 34.11 -13.06
CA ASN A 96 -11.54 35.55 -13.06
C ASN A 96 -11.28 36.03 -14.49
N TYR A 97 -10.49 35.30 -15.27
CA TYR A 97 -10.21 35.66 -16.63
C TYR A 97 -11.49 35.67 -17.46
N GLU A 98 -12.33 34.66 -17.32
CA GLU A 98 -13.59 34.58 -18.04
C GLU A 98 -14.51 35.72 -17.66
N SER A 99 -14.53 36.09 -16.39
CA SER A 99 -15.34 37.19 -15.89
C SER A 99 -14.88 38.52 -16.49
N ASP A 100 -13.55 38.72 -16.51
CA ASP A 100 -12.97 39.96 -17.04
C ASP A 100 -13.08 40.05 -18.57
N PHE A 101 -13.21 38.89 -19.22
CA PHE A 101 -13.20 38.84 -20.66
C PHE A 101 -14.57 38.51 -21.24
N ASN A 102 -15.59 39.19 -20.74
CA ASN A 102 -16.94 39.00 -21.26
C ASN A 102 -17.21 40.11 -22.28
N PRO A 103 -17.12 39.80 -23.57
CA PRO A 103 -17.30 40.86 -24.58
C PRO A 103 -18.70 41.46 -24.60
N LEU A 104 -19.69 40.71 -24.12
CA LEU A 104 -21.03 41.22 -24.09
C LEU A 104 -21.22 42.34 -23.04
N GLU A 105 -20.52 42.22 -21.93
CA GLU A 105 -20.54 43.24 -20.91
C GLU A 105 -19.87 44.52 -21.41
N LYS A 106 -18.83 44.36 -22.19
CA LYS A 106 -18.10 45.52 -22.71
C LYS A 106 -18.82 46.23 -23.83
N LEU A 107 -19.78 45.56 -24.44
CA LEU A 107 -20.53 46.15 -25.53
C LEU A 107 -21.80 46.84 -25.10
N THR A 108 -22.19 46.68 -23.85
CA THR A 108 -23.37 47.38 -23.35
C THR A 108 -22.99 48.83 -23.02
N PRO A 109 -23.77 49.79 -23.50
CA PRO A 109 -23.47 51.18 -23.24
C PRO A 109 -23.70 51.59 -21.79
#